data_7930068057898213d60bba7900174af1
#
_entry.id   7930068057898213d60bba7900174af1
#
_cell.length_a   1.000
_cell.length_b   1.000
_cell.length_c   1.000
_cell.angle_alpha   90.00
_cell.angle_beta   90.00
_cell.angle_gamma   90.00
#
_symmetry.space_group_name_H-M   'P 1'
#
loop_
_entity.id
_entity.type
_entity.pdbx_description
1 polymer ?
#
loop_
_entity_poly.entity_id
_entity_poly.type
_entity_poly.pdbx_seq_one_letter_code
_entity_poly.pdbx_strand_id
1 'polypeptide(L)'
;MTPPRSGRFASVTTNSIQLTGPRVTLRDIEPGDLDAVHAFTSDPTVTQWSTWGPNTLAETRAFIAAAAAEAGRPGRTLFTLAVLVAERVVGTAGVWVKSAADSTGELGYTLHQDMWGRGIGTETAGLLLAHAFGPMGLERVEATCHPENTGSVRVLEKNGFVFEGRLRAHKKVNGTRRDSLLFAALLSDRPRG
;
A
#
# COMPACT_ATOMS: atom_id res chain seq x y z
N MET A 1 -14.46 -56.13 6.80
CA MET A 1 -14.46 -55.16 5.67
C MET A 1 -14.76 -53.80 6.27
N THR A 2 -13.74 -53.02 6.59
CA THR A 2 -13.84 -51.74 7.29
C THR A 2 -13.87 -50.62 6.23
N PRO A 3 -14.77 -49.63 6.28
CA PRO A 3 -14.82 -48.57 5.30
C PRO A 3 -13.64 -47.60 5.49
N PRO A 4 -13.16 -46.94 4.42
CA PRO A 4 -12.03 -46.02 4.47
C PRO A 4 -12.44 -44.73 5.20
N ARG A 5 -11.52 -44.27 6.06
CA ARG A 5 -11.61 -42.98 6.77
C ARG A 5 -11.63 -41.83 5.76
N SER A 6 -12.66 -41.04 5.81
CA SER A 6 -12.77 -39.76 5.08
C SER A 6 -11.62 -38.85 5.50
N GLY A 7 -10.73 -38.53 4.55
CA GLY A 7 -9.70 -37.53 4.70
C GLY A 7 -10.34 -36.17 5.01
N ARG A 8 -10.01 -35.59 6.16
CA ARG A 8 -10.25 -34.18 6.43
C ARG A 8 -9.39 -33.40 5.45
N PHE A 9 -10.01 -32.74 4.49
CA PHE A 9 -9.35 -31.69 3.76
C PHE A 9 -8.99 -30.61 4.78
N ALA A 10 -7.67 -30.43 5.02
CA ALA A 10 -7.19 -29.31 5.77
C ALA A 10 -7.66 -28.05 5.04
N SER A 11 -8.45 -27.23 5.72
CA SER A 11 -8.77 -25.89 5.26
C SER A 11 -7.44 -25.17 5.04
N VAL A 12 -7.17 -24.80 3.79
CA VAL A 12 -6.09 -23.87 3.45
C VAL A 12 -6.43 -22.59 4.19
N THR A 13 -5.73 -22.31 5.29
CA THR A 13 -5.79 -21.01 5.95
C THR A 13 -5.20 -20.02 4.93
N THR A 14 -6.09 -19.37 4.18
CA THR A 14 -5.74 -18.19 3.41
C THR A 14 -5.20 -17.18 4.41
N ASN A 15 -3.92 -16.84 4.27
CA ASN A 15 -3.23 -15.87 5.10
C ASN A 15 -3.66 -14.45 4.70
N SER A 16 -5.00 -14.22 4.66
CA SER A 16 -5.57 -12.93 4.31
C SER A 16 -5.29 -11.92 5.41
N ILE A 17 -4.87 -10.74 5.01
CA ILE A 17 -4.63 -9.64 5.95
C ILE A 17 -5.82 -8.68 5.96
N GLN A 18 -6.18 -8.24 7.16
CA GLN A 18 -7.08 -7.13 7.38
C GLN A 18 -6.54 -6.26 8.51
N LEU A 19 -6.36 -4.96 8.22
CA LEU A 19 -5.94 -3.94 9.18
C LEU A 19 -7.08 -2.95 9.34
N THR A 20 -7.56 -2.75 10.57
CA THR A 20 -8.73 -1.91 10.83
C THR A 20 -8.36 -0.75 11.73
N GLY A 21 -8.70 0.45 11.26
CA GLY A 21 -8.63 1.71 12.00
C GLY A 21 -10.04 2.25 12.29
N PRO A 22 -10.15 3.46 12.85
CA PRO A 22 -11.44 4.06 13.19
C PRO A 22 -12.37 4.29 11.98
N ARG A 23 -11.85 4.56 10.79
CA ARG A 23 -12.60 4.86 9.57
C ARG A 23 -12.15 4.06 8.36
N VAL A 24 -10.90 3.55 8.38
CA VAL A 24 -10.25 2.88 7.27
C VAL A 24 -10.06 1.41 7.60
N THR A 25 -10.42 0.55 6.66
CA THR A 25 -10.03 -0.85 6.64
C THR A 25 -9.11 -1.09 5.44
N LEU A 26 -7.99 -1.77 5.67
CA LEU A 26 -7.12 -2.28 4.60
C LEU A 26 -7.27 -3.80 4.56
N ARG A 27 -7.55 -4.35 3.39
CA ARG A 27 -7.59 -5.81 3.17
C ARG A 27 -6.89 -6.17 1.88
N ASP A 28 -6.55 -7.42 1.71
CA ASP A 28 -6.06 -7.89 0.43
C ASP A 28 -7.03 -7.47 -0.69
N ILE A 29 -6.44 -7.06 -1.81
CA ILE A 29 -7.22 -6.67 -3.00
C ILE A 29 -7.79 -7.93 -3.67
N GLU A 30 -9.02 -7.84 -4.15
CA GLU A 30 -9.77 -8.93 -4.74
C GLU A 30 -10.15 -8.66 -6.20
N PRO A 31 -10.38 -9.69 -7.03
CA PRO A 31 -10.82 -9.49 -8.40
C PRO A 31 -12.11 -8.66 -8.52
N GLY A 32 -13.00 -8.73 -7.52
CA GLY A 32 -14.24 -7.95 -7.46
C GLY A 32 -14.05 -6.44 -7.26
N ASP A 33 -12.84 -5.99 -6.91
CA ASP A 33 -12.52 -4.58 -6.72
C ASP A 33 -12.26 -3.82 -8.04
N LEU A 34 -12.30 -4.51 -9.19
CA LEU A 34 -11.85 -3.99 -10.49
C LEU A 34 -12.47 -2.64 -10.83
N ASP A 35 -13.78 -2.53 -10.77
CA ASP A 35 -14.48 -1.31 -11.20
C ASP A 35 -14.16 -0.14 -10.26
N ALA A 36 -14.13 -0.38 -8.95
CA ALA A 36 -13.80 0.63 -7.96
C ALA A 36 -12.34 1.09 -8.07
N VAL A 37 -11.40 0.17 -8.28
CA VAL A 37 -9.99 0.49 -8.47
C VAL A 37 -9.78 1.23 -9.79
N HIS A 38 -10.44 0.79 -10.88
CA HIS A 38 -10.31 1.43 -12.18
C HIS A 38 -10.83 2.87 -12.17
N ALA A 39 -11.89 3.15 -11.41
CA ALA A 39 -12.47 4.49 -11.31
C ALA A 39 -11.46 5.58 -10.91
N PHE A 40 -10.50 5.27 -10.02
CA PHE A 40 -9.48 6.23 -9.63
C PHE A 40 -8.12 6.02 -10.32
N THR A 41 -7.79 4.81 -10.75
CA THR A 41 -6.50 4.58 -11.44
C THR A 41 -6.52 5.06 -12.90
N SER A 42 -7.69 5.22 -13.49
CA SER A 42 -7.88 5.82 -14.83
C SER A 42 -8.02 7.34 -14.81
N ASP A 43 -8.13 7.95 -13.63
CA ASP A 43 -8.26 9.40 -13.49
C ASP A 43 -6.88 10.09 -13.57
N PRO A 44 -6.64 10.98 -14.56
CA PRO A 44 -5.40 11.74 -14.67
C PRO A 44 -5.12 12.62 -13.45
N THR A 45 -6.16 13.14 -12.77
CA THR A 45 -6.01 13.95 -11.56
C THR A 45 -5.43 13.15 -10.42
N VAL A 46 -5.84 11.88 -10.29
CA VAL A 46 -5.35 10.97 -9.25
C VAL A 46 -3.93 10.54 -9.57
N THR A 47 -3.64 10.23 -10.83
CA THR A 47 -2.36 9.65 -11.26
C THR A 47 -1.27 10.67 -11.57
N GLN A 48 -1.57 11.97 -11.56
CA GLN A 48 -0.61 13.04 -11.94
C GLN A 48 0.72 13.00 -11.19
N TRP A 49 0.71 12.52 -9.93
CA TRP A 49 1.90 12.40 -9.08
C TRP A 49 2.52 11.01 -9.10
N SER A 50 1.86 10.05 -9.75
CA SER A 50 2.31 8.66 -9.82
C SER A 50 3.39 8.47 -10.90
N THR A 51 4.06 7.33 -10.83
CA THR A 51 5.00 6.88 -11.87
C THR A 51 4.31 5.97 -12.89
N TRP A 52 3.01 5.80 -12.77
CA TRP A 52 2.14 4.95 -13.58
C TRP A 52 0.80 5.66 -13.83
N GLY A 53 0.03 5.14 -14.78
CA GLY A 53 -1.30 5.65 -15.12
C GLY A 53 -1.27 6.92 -16.02
N PRO A 54 -2.45 7.40 -16.40
CA PRO A 54 -3.76 6.78 -16.18
C PRO A 54 -3.86 5.38 -16.78
N ASN A 55 -4.43 4.43 -16.02
CA ASN A 55 -4.49 3.04 -16.44
C ASN A 55 -5.64 2.79 -17.41
N THR A 56 -5.39 1.97 -18.41
CA THR A 56 -6.44 1.27 -19.14
C THR A 56 -7.09 0.21 -18.24
N LEU A 57 -8.29 -0.24 -18.59
CA LEU A 57 -8.98 -1.33 -17.87
C LEU A 57 -8.13 -2.62 -17.83
N ALA A 58 -7.40 -2.90 -18.92
CA ALA A 58 -6.52 -4.06 -18.98
C ALA A 58 -5.35 -3.97 -17.98
N GLU A 59 -4.74 -2.79 -17.84
CA GLU A 59 -3.66 -2.55 -16.86
C GLU A 59 -4.18 -2.65 -15.43
N THR A 60 -5.36 -2.09 -15.14
CA THR A 60 -5.98 -2.24 -13.81
C THR A 60 -6.26 -3.70 -13.48
N ARG A 61 -6.80 -4.47 -14.44
CA ARG A 61 -7.04 -5.91 -14.28
C ARG A 61 -5.76 -6.68 -14.02
N ALA A 62 -4.69 -6.40 -14.76
CA ALA A 62 -3.38 -7.01 -14.57
C ALA A 62 -2.78 -6.69 -13.19
N PHE A 63 -2.91 -5.45 -12.73
CA PHE A 63 -2.49 -5.02 -11.39
C PHE A 63 -3.21 -5.82 -10.29
N ILE A 64 -4.54 -5.91 -10.36
CA ILE A 64 -5.35 -6.65 -9.37
C ILE A 64 -5.00 -8.15 -9.39
N ALA A 65 -4.86 -8.74 -10.57
CA ALA A 65 -4.48 -10.16 -10.69
C ALA A 65 -3.11 -10.45 -10.07
N ALA A 66 -2.13 -9.57 -10.28
CA ALA A 66 -0.81 -9.68 -9.67
C ALA A 66 -0.87 -9.55 -8.14
N ALA A 67 -1.64 -8.59 -7.63
CA ALA A 67 -1.83 -8.38 -6.20
C ALA A 67 -2.52 -9.57 -5.53
N ALA A 68 -3.57 -10.12 -6.14
CA ALA A 68 -4.27 -11.30 -5.63
C ALA A 68 -3.37 -12.56 -5.64
N ALA A 69 -2.55 -12.72 -6.66
CA ALA A 69 -1.58 -13.82 -6.71
C ALA A 69 -0.52 -13.71 -5.60
N GLU A 70 -0.01 -12.50 -5.34
CA GLU A 70 0.94 -12.25 -4.26
C GLU A 70 0.32 -12.46 -2.87
N ALA A 71 -0.95 -12.10 -2.68
CA ALA A 71 -1.67 -12.32 -1.41
C ALA A 71 -1.72 -13.79 -0.98
N GLY A 72 -1.77 -14.71 -1.94
CA GLY A 72 -1.76 -16.15 -1.70
C GLY A 72 -0.38 -16.76 -1.42
N ARG A 73 0.72 -16.00 -1.55
CA ARG A 73 2.08 -16.55 -1.41
C ARG A 73 2.50 -16.71 0.05
N PRO A 74 2.97 -17.89 0.46
CA PRO A 74 3.58 -18.06 1.78
C PRO A 74 4.81 -17.17 1.94
N GLY A 75 4.94 -16.50 3.08
CA GLY A 75 6.09 -15.63 3.38
C GLY A 75 6.20 -14.40 2.49
N ARG A 76 5.07 -13.91 1.97
CA ARG A 76 5.06 -12.69 1.13
C ARG A 76 5.71 -11.52 1.85
N THR A 77 6.44 -10.73 1.09
CA THR A 77 7.12 -9.51 1.54
C THR A 77 6.54 -8.24 0.90
N LEU A 78 5.54 -8.40 0.06
CA LEU A 78 4.78 -7.34 -0.59
C LEU A 78 3.30 -7.47 -0.23
N PHE A 79 2.73 -6.41 0.31
CA PHE A 79 1.33 -6.31 0.66
C PHE A 79 0.69 -5.20 -0.19
N THR A 80 -0.16 -5.60 -1.14
CA THR A 80 -0.96 -4.67 -1.95
C THR A 80 -2.41 -4.79 -1.51
N LEU A 81 -2.94 -3.73 -0.92
CA LEU A 81 -4.20 -3.73 -0.19
C LEU A 81 -5.20 -2.75 -0.81
N ALA A 82 -6.46 -3.11 -0.78
CA ALA A 82 -7.56 -2.18 -1.00
C ALA A 82 -7.77 -1.31 0.25
N VAL A 83 -8.03 -0.02 0.04
CA VAL A 83 -8.40 0.93 1.09
C VAL A 83 -9.91 1.09 1.08
N LEU A 84 -10.56 0.73 2.19
CA LEU A 84 -12.01 0.82 2.34
C LEU A 84 -12.41 1.90 3.34
N VAL A 85 -13.49 2.62 3.02
CA VAL A 85 -14.22 3.52 3.91
C VAL A 85 -15.69 3.16 3.82
N ALA A 86 -16.34 2.84 4.93
CA ALA A 86 -17.72 2.35 4.97
C ALA A 86 -17.96 1.25 3.92
N GLU A 87 -17.14 0.20 3.94
CA GLU A 87 -17.15 -0.97 3.06
C GLU A 87 -16.97 -0.68 1.55
N ARG A 88 -16.68 0.55 1.17
CA ARG A 88 -16.43 0.93 -0.23
C ARG A 88 -14.93 1.06 -0.48
N VAL A 89 -14.45 0.43 -1.54
CA VAL A 89 -13.07 0.61 -1.99
C VAL A 89 -12.89 2.02 -2.54
N VAL A 90 -11.98 2.77 -1.92
CA VAL A 90 -11.72 4.17 -2.22
C VAL A 90 -10.25 4.46 -2.56
N GLY A 91 -9.43 3.42 -2.59
CA GLY A 91 -8.02 3.55 -2.89
C GLY A 91 -7.29 2.21 -2.86
N THR A 92 -6.00 2.28 -3.11
CA THR A 92 -5.06 1.17 -2.90
C THR A 92 -3.89 1.65 -2.05
N ALA A 93 -3.31 0.74 -1.29
CA ALA A 93 -2.16 1.00 -0.45
C ALA A 93 -1.24 -0.22 -0.43
N GLY A 94 0.04 -0.01 -0.17
CA GLY A 94 0.97 -1.12 -0.10
C GLY A 94 2.17 -0.83 0.79
N VAL A 95 2.75 -1.91 1.29
CA VAL A 95 4.02 -1.91 2.01
C VAL A 95 4.82 -3.14 1.59
N TRP A 96 6.10 -2.97 1.40
CA TRP A 96 6.98 -4.06 0.96
C TRP A 96 8.36 -3.97 1.61
N VAL A 97 9.01 -5.13 1.71
CA VAL A 97 10.41 -5.21 2.14
C VAL A 97 11.29 -4.72 0.99
N LYS A 98 12.13 -3.74 1.25
CA LYS A 98 13.10 -3.18 0.31
C LYS A 98 14.48 -3.81 0.48
N SER A 99 14.87 -4.03 1.72
CA SER A 99 16.09 -4.75 2.11
C SER A 99 15.80 -5.57 3.37
N ALA A 100 15.83 -6.88 3.25
CA ALA A 100 15.67 -7.77 4.39
C ALA A 100 16.87 -7.71 5.32
N ALA A 101 18.08 -7.56 4.75
CA ALA A 101 19.32 -7.47 5.53
C ALA A 101 19.36 -6.22 6.44
N ASP A 102 18.73 -5.14 6.00
CA ASP A 102 18.69 -3.86 6.74
C ASP A 102 17.35 -3.63 7.43
N SER A 103 16.46 -4.63 7.48
CA SER A 103 15.10 -4.50 8.01
C SER A 103 14.37 -3.25 7.50
N THR A 104 14.57 -2.92 6.21
CA THR A 104 14.05 -1.71 5.59
C THR A 104 12.92 -2.03 4.62
N GLY A 105 11.84 -1.29 4.72
CA GLY A 105 10.72 -1.34 3.78
C GLY A 105 10.38 0.00 3.15
N GLU A 106 9.40 -0.03 2.27
CA GLU A 106 8.84 1.17 1.66
C GLU A 106 7.31 1.03 1.63
N LEU A 107 6.60 2.13 1.78
CA LEU A 107 5.15 2.18 1.66
C LEU A 107 4.68 3.20 0.62
N GLY A 108 3.48 2.96 0.11
CA GLY A 108 2.81 3.88 -0.79
C GLY A 108 1.29 3.71 -0.76
N TYR A 109 0.56 4.71 -1.23
CA TYR A 109 -0.90 4.67 -1.31
C TYR A 109 -1.39 5.60 -2.42
N THR A 110 -2.58 5.30 -2.93
CA THR A 110 -3.33 6.12 -3.88
C THR A 110 -4.79 6.12 -3.46
N LEU A 111 -5.42 7.29 -3.41
CA LEU A 111 -6.81 7.44 -3.01
C LEU A 111 -7.61 8.14 -4.11
N HIS A 112 -8.85 7.74 -4.26
CA HIS A 112 -9.85 8.50 -5.03
C HIS A 112 -9.86 9.96 -4.57
N GLN A 113 -9.97 10.91 -5.50
CA GLN A 113 -9.89 12.35 -5.20
C GLN A 113 -10.90 12.82 -4.14
N ASP A 114 -12.10 12.24 -4.10
CA ASP A 114 -13.13 12.57 -3.11
C ASP A 114 -12.72 12.26 -1.66
N MET A 115 -11.68 11.47 -1.48
CA MET A 115 -11.14 11.10 -0.16
C MET A 115 -10.01 12.03 0.30
N TRP A 116 -9.56 12.95 -0.56
CA TRP A 116 -8.48 13.86 -0.22
C TRP A 116 -8.95 14.90 0.84
N GLY A 117 -8.01 15.36 1.65
CA GLY A 117 -8.28 16.34 2.71
C GLY A 117 -9.09 15.83 3.90
N ARG A 118 -9.55 14.57 3.88
CA ARG A 118 -10.40 13.96 4.93
C ARG A 118 -9.64 13.16 5.98
N GLY A 119 -8.31 13.12 5.91
CA GLY A 119 -7.47 12.35 6.83
C GLY A 119 -7.38 10.85 6.53
N ILE A 120 -8.05 10.35 5.46
CA ILE A 120 -8.04 8.94 5.08
C ILE A 120 -6.62 8.48 4.74
N GLY A 121 -5.84 9.29 3.99
CA GLY A 121 -4.44 8.96 3.68
C GLY A 121 -3.56 8.86 4.93
N THR A 122 -3.77 9.73 5.91
CA THR A 122 -3.03 9.69 7.18
C THR A 122 -3.31 8.40 7.95
N GLU A 123 -4.59 8.01 8.04
CA GLU A 123 -4.98 6.77 8.70
C GLU A 123 -4.46 5.53 7.95
N THR A 124 -4.57 5.53 6.61
CA THR A 124 -4.01 4.48 5.74
C THR A 124 -2.51 4.28 5.96
N ALA A 125 -1.73 5.35 5.90
CA ALA A 125 -0.28 5.30 6.13
C ALA A 125 0.06 4.83 7.55
N GLY A 126 -0.71 5.25 8.56
CA GLY A 126 -0.55 4.82 9.95
C GLY A 126 -0.77 3.32 10.14
N LEU A 127 -1.80 2.74 9.50
CA LEU A 127 -2.07 1.30 9.53
C LEU A 127 -0.95 0.50 8.85
N LEU A 128 -0.49 0.96 7.66
CA LEU A 128 0.64 0.33 6.98
C LEU A 128 1.92 0.37 7.83
N LEU A 129 2.20 1.51 8.44
CA LEU A 129 3.39 1.70 9.28
C LEU A 129 3.33 0.81 10.54
N ALA A 130 2.15 0.66 11.15
CA ALA A 130 1.96 -0.25 12.27
C ALA A 130 2.19 -1.72 11.86
N HIS A 131 1.72 -2.13 10.68
CA HIS A 131 1.96 -3.45 10.15
C HIS A 131 3.44 -3.68 9.82
N ALA A 132 4.10 -2.67 9.22
CA ALA A 132 5.52 -2.72 8.88
C ALA A 132 6.41 -2.95 10.10
N PHE A 133 6.23 -2.16 11.15
CA PHE A 133 7.04 -2.25 12.37
C PHE A 133 6.65 -3.44 13.27
N GLY A 134 5.39 -3.88 13.23
CA GLY A 134 4.92 -5.02 13.99
C GLY A 134 5.12 -6.35 13.25
N PRO A 135 4.08 -6.86 12.55
CA PRO A 135 4.13 -8.18 11.93
C PRO A 135 5.26 -8.40 10.93
N MET A 136 5.69 -7.36 10.17
CA MET A 136 6.79 -7.50 9.21
C MET A 136 8.17 -7.37 9.87
N GLY A 137 8.27 -6.87 11.12
CA GLY A 137 9.54 -6.72 11.84
C GLY A 137 10.54 -5.74 11.21
N LEU A 138 10.03 -4.75 10.46
CA LEU A 138 10.90 -3.73 9.89
C LEU A 138 11.33 -2.72 10.96
N GLU A 139 12.53 -2.17 10.80
CA GLU A 139 13.08 -1.14 11.70
C GLU A 139 13.07 0.25 11.07
N ARG A 140 13.00 0.28 9.73
CA ARG A 140 12.95 1.50 8.94
C ARG A 140 11.92 1.35 7.82
N VAL A 141 11.09 2.37 7.63
CA VAL A 141 10.13 2.44 6.53
C VAL A 141 10.32 3.74 5.76
N GLU A 142 10.56 3.61 4.47
CA GLU A 142 10.71 4.74 3.56
C GLU A 142 9.38 5.04 2.85
N ALA A 143 9.27 6.27 2.37
CA ALA A 143 8.23 6.67 1.42
C ALA A 143 8.78 7.77 0.50
N THR A 144 8.41 7.72 -0.76
CA THR A 144 8.77 8.76 -1.72
C THR A 144 7.52 9.42 -2.29
N CYS A 145 7.56 10.75 -2.50
CA CYS A 145 6.48 11.47 -3.15
C CYS A 145 7.02 12.52 -4.13
N HIS A 146 6.17 12.96 -5.08
CA HIS A 146 6.50 14.07 -5.97
C HIS A 146 6.65 15.37 -5.15
N PRO A 147 7.63 16.24 -5.46
CA PRO A 147 7.88 17.46 -4.67
C PRO A 147 6.66 18.39 -4.53
N GLU A 148 5.79 18.41 -5.52
CA GLU A 148 4.57 19.24 -5.51
C GLU A 148 3.36 18.55 -4.89
N ASN A 149 3.46 17.26 -4.52
CA ASN A 149 2.39 16.55 -3.82
C ASN A 149 2.38 16.90 -2.32
N THR A 150 1.97 18.11 -2.01
CA THR A 150 1.89 18.61 -0.63
C THR A 150 0.94 17.80 0.25
N GLY A 151 -0.05 17.15 -0.36
CA GLY A 151 -0.96 16.24 0.34
C GLY A 151 -0.22 15.03 0.91
N SER A 152 0.62 14.37 0.10
CA SER A 152 1.45 13.26 0.57
C SER A 152 2.49 13.69 1.59
N VAL A 153 3.15 14.84 1.40
CA VAL A 153 4.09 15.39 2.38
C VAL A 153 3.44 15.48 3.76
N ARG A 154 2.25 16.12 3.85
CA ARG A 154 1.51 16.27 5.12
C ARG A 154 1.09 14.94 5.73
N VAL A 155 0.74 13.94 4.91
CA VAL A 155 0.39 12.60 5.40
C VAL A 155 1.61 11.92 6.03
N LEU A 156 2.77 12.00 5.39
CA LEU A 156 4.01 11.42 5.89
C LEU A 156 4.44 12.09 7.20
N GLU A 157 4.49 13.42 7.23
CA GLU A 157 4.82 14.19 8.45
C GLU A 157 3.90 13.85 9.63
N LYS A 158 2.58 13.75 9.40
CA LYS A 158 1.60 13.38 10.44
C LYS A 158 1.78 11.96 10.97
N ASN A 159 2.45 11.09 10.24
CA ASN A 159 2.78 9.74 10.67
C ASN A 159 4.20 9.61 11.25
N GLY A 160 4.87 10.74 11.48
CA GLY A 160 6.21 10.78 12.07
C GLY A 160 7.35 10.46 11.10
N PHE A 161 7.07 10.51 9.79
CA PHE A 161 8.15 10.44 8.81
C PHE A 161 8.97 11.73 8.82
N VAL A 162 10.27 11.59 8.80
CA VAL A 162 11.24 12.71 8.70
C VAL A 162 11.69 12.84 7.25
N PHE A 163 11.76 14.07 6.76
CA PHE A 163 12.33 14.37 5.45
C PHE A 163 13.84 14.13 5.46
N GLU A 164 14.34 13.32 4.55
CA GLU A 164 15.77 12.98 4.45
C GLU A 164 16.46 13.58 3.23
N GLY A 165 15.70 13.96 2.19
CA GLY A 165 16.32 14.60 1.05
C GLY A 165 15.50 14.61 -0.23
N ARG A 166 16.03 15.32 -1.23
CA ARG A 166 15.50 15.38 -2.59
C ARG A 166 16.33 14.49 -3.51
N LEU A 167 15.73 13.48 -4.05
CA LEU A 167 16.32 12.57 -5.02
C LEU A 167 16.16 13.17 -6.43
N ARG A 168 17.22 13.75 -6.96
CA ARG A 168 17.19 14.39 -8.29
C ARG A 168 17.09 13.35 -9.39
N ALA A 169 16.25 13.61 -10.40
CA ALA A 169 16.06 12.74 -11.56
C ALA A 169 15.77 11.26 -11.19
N HIS A 170 15.09 11.04 -10.05
CA HIS A 170 14.89 9.72 -9.43
C HIS A 170 14.07 8.77 -10.29
N LYS A 171 12.91 9.20 -10.73
CA LYS A 171 11.99 8.35 -11.51
C LYS A 171 11.91 8.83 -12.97
N LYS A 172 11.72 7.88 -13.90
CA LYS A 172 11.45 8.19 -15.31
C LYS A 172 9.97 7.92 -15.57
N VAL A 173 9.23 8.97 -15.93
CA VAL A 173 7.79 8.91 -16.19
C VAL A 173 7.56 9.49 -17.58
N ASN A 174 6.97 8.72 -18.49
CA ASN A 174 6.70 9.12 -19.88
C ASN A 174 7.94 9.73 -20.57
N GLY A 175 9.11 9.09 -20.39
CA GLY A 175 10.37 9.55 -20.97
C GLY A 175 11.08 10.68 -20.20
N THR A 176 10.39 11.41 -19.32
CA THR A 176 10.93 12.54 -18.56
C THR A 176 11.39 12.12 -17.16
N ARG A 177 12.55 12.61 -16.73
CA ARG A 177 13.04 12.40 -15.36
C ARG A 177 12.32 13.35 -14.41
N ARG A 178 11.87 12.81 -13.27
CA ARG A 178 11.24 13.56 -12.19
C ARG A 178 12.00 13.36 -10.89
N ASP A 179 12.03 14.38 -10.06
CA ASP A 179 12.57 14.31 -8.71
C ASP A 179 11.56 13.66 -7.77
N SER A 180 12.06 13.18 -6.64
CA SER A 180 11.22 12.73 -5.51
C SER A 180 11.75 13.31 -4.21
N LEU A 181 10.87 13.56 -3.26
CA LEU A 181 11.23 13.75 -1.87
C LEU A 181 11.28 12.38 -1.20
N LEU A 182 12.33 12.13 -0.43
CA LEU A 182 12.49 10.94 0.40
C LEU A 182 12.16 11.29 1.85
N PHE A 183 11.31 10.47 2.43
CA PHE A 183 10.96 10.48 3.85
C PHE A 183 11.22 9.10 4.44
N ALA A 184 11.55 9.05 5.74
CA ALA A 184 11.66 7.81 6.47
C ALA A 184 11.09 7.93 7.88
N ALA A 185 10.57 6.80 8.39
CA ALA A 185 10.20 6.64 9.78
C ALA A 185 11.01 5.47 10.36
N LEU A 186 11.46 5.61 11.60
CA LEU A 186 12.21 4.58 12.31
C LEU A 186 11.35 4.01 13.44
N LEU A 187 11.51 2.70 13.71
CA LEU A 187 10.88 2.06 14.85
C LEU A 187 11.29 2.71 16.18
N SER A 188 12.55 3.17 16.27
CA SER A 188 13.10 3.86 17.46
C SER A 188 12.44 5.21 17.76
N ASP A 189 11.84 5.87 16.76
CA ASP A 189 11.20 7.18 16.91
C ASP A 189 9.80 7.08 17.52
N ARG A 190 9.27 5.85 17.62
CA ARG A 190 7.96 5.62 18.21
C ARG A 190 8.04 5.60 19.74
N PRO A 191 7.05 6.20 20.43
CA PRO A 191 6.95 6.04 21.88
C PRO A 191 6.91 4.56 22.22
N ARG A 192 7.76 4.14 23.14
CA ARG A 192 7.64 2.79 23.73
C ARG A 192 6.37 2.80 24.58
N GLY A 193 5.33 2.09 24.16
CA GLY A 193 4.11 1.91 24.93
C GLY A 193 4.34 1.16 26.23
#